data_2b9e701bafd574f4dc39ba94599b0aca
#
_entry.id   2b9e701bafd574f4dc39ba94599b0aca
#
_cell.length_a   1.000
_cell.length_b   1.000
_cell.length_c   1.000
_cell.angle_alpha   90.00
_cell.angle_beta   90.00
_cell.angle_gamma   90.00
#
_symmetry.space_group_name_H-M   'P 1'
#
loop_
_entity.id
_entity.type
_entity.pdbx_description
1 polymer ?
#
loop_
_entity_poly.entity_id
_entity_poly.type
_entity_poly.pdbx_seq_one_letter_code
_entity_poly.pdbx_strand_id
1 'polypeptide(L)'
;MRQDFAVIILGGTGQVGGAAVAELLATSECRELVMVTRKPIAPPQSQVRNVVLDTGAADFAERTADLAREVLNHGPASAVSCVGVGSGSARWSEEELKRLELGVVGAFARGCHSAGVAQFCLLSAAGSSARSRIRYARVMGMKEDTVRSVGFARLAIFRPGIIVGNAHTPAWVGWLGSLLPGPFGSIDQQILGRSIAAEIALHSRETGEVTLENAAMKKLAAQLRNEPEG
;
A
#
# COMPACT_ATOMS: atom_id res chain seq x y z
N MET A 1 11.73 -20.51 -11.21
CA MET A 1 10.67 -20.72 -10.19
C MET A 1 10.55 -19.45 -9.36
N ARG A 2 9.36 -18.94 -9.19
CA ARG A 2 9.09 -17.84 -8.27
C ARG A 2 9.23 -18.37 -6.85
N GLN A 3 9.64 -17.53 -5.95
CA GLN A 3 9.79 -17.89 -4.54
C GLN A 3 8.52 -17.48 -3.79
N ASP A 4 8.03 -18.36 -2.93
CA ASP A 4 6.94 -18.05 -2.01
C ASP A 4 7.32 -16.85 -1.14
N PHE A 5 6.36 -15.96 -0.93
CA PHE A 5 6.53 -14.75 -0.14
C PHE A 5 5.37 -14.56 0.85
N ALA A 6 5.63 -13.79 1.88
CA ALA A 6 4.58 -13.26 2.76
C ALA A 6 4.39 -11.77 2.52
N VAL A 7 3.23 -11.27 2.94
CA VAL A 7 2.93 -9.84 2.90
C VAL A 7 2.42 -9.35 4.25
N ILE A 8 3.00 -8.27 4.75
CA ILE A 8 2.52 -7.56 5.94
C ILE A 8 1.83 -6.28 5.45
N ILE A 9 0.52 -6.19 5.63
CA ILE A 9 -0.27 -5.06 5.12
C ILE A 9 -0.90 -4.24 6.24
N LEU A 10 -0.65 -2.94 6.23
CA LEU A 10 -1.35 -1.94 7.02
C LEU A 10 -2.40 -1.23 6.16
N GLY A 11 -3.66 -1.17 6.65
CA GLY A 11 -4.77 -0.60 5.89
C GLY A 11 -5.47 -1.58 4.95
N GLY A 12 -5.25 -2.89 5.13
CA GLY A 12 -5.88 -3.98 4.34
C GLY A 12 -7.41 -4.04 4.43
N THR A 13 -8.02 -3.40 5.43
CA THR A 13 -9.50 -3.30 5.56
C THR A 13 -10.12 -2.13 4.78
N GLY A 14 -9.28 -1.24 4.22
CA GLY A 14 -9.73 -0.15 3.36
C GLY A 14 -10.06 -0.64 1.94
N GLN A 15 -10.62 0.24 1.12
CA GLN A 15 -11.04 -0.12 -0.26
C GLN A 15 -9.87 -0.59 -1.13
N VAL A 16 -8.80 0.20 -1.21
CA VAL A 16 -7.59 -0.18 -1.97
C VAL A 16 -6.89 -1.35 -1.32
N GLY A 17 -6.74 -1.31 0.01
CA GLY A 17 -6.11 -2.40 0.75
C GLY A 17 -6.87 -3.72 0.61
N GLY A 18 -8.21 -3.69 0.66
CA GLY A 18 -9.04 -4.87 0.43
C GLY A 18 -8.90 -5.43 -0.98
N ALA A 19 -8.82 -4.56 -1.99
CA ALA A 19 -8.54 -4.98 -3.37
C ALA A 19 -7.13 -5.61 -3.49
N ALA A 20 -6.13 -5.02 -2.84
CA ALA A 20 -4.78 -5.60 -2.83
C ALA A 20 -4.74 -6.96 -2.12
N VAL A 21 -5.45 -7.08 -0.99
CA VAL A 21 -5.60 -8.37 -0.27
C VAL A 21 -6.20 -9.43 -1.17
N ALA A 22 -7.29 -9.12 -1.87
CA ALA A 22 -7.94 -10.07 -2.77
C ALA A 22 -7.03 -10.55 -3.89
N GLU A 23 -6.27 -9.66 -4.52
CA GLU A 23 -5.34 -10.00 -5.61
C GLU A 23 -4.10 -10.77 -5.09
N LEU A 24 -3.60 -10.44 -3.90
CA LEU A 24 -2.51 -11.19 -3.25
C LEU A 24 -2.93 -12.63 -2.91
N LEU A 25 -4.16 -12.81 -2.40
CA LEU A 25 -4.71 -14.11 -2.09
C LEU A 25 -4.96 -14.98 -3.33
N ALA A 26 -5.15 -14.36 -4.49
CA ALA A 26 -5.25 -15.03 -5.77
C ALA A 26 -3.87 -15.39 -6.38
N THR A 27 -2.77 -14.93 -5.78
CA THR A 27 -1.40 -15.19 -6.24
C THR A 27 -0.89 -16.45 -5.56
N SER A 28 -0.55 -17.49 -6.34
CA SER A 28 -0.16 -18.83 -5.84
C SER A 28 1.05 -18.79 -4.91
N GLU A 29 1.99 -17.89 -5.16
CA GLU A 29 3.23 -17.72 -4.40
C GLU A 29 3.03 -16.93 -3.07
N CYS A 30 1.86 -16.35 -2.83
CA CYS A 30 1.55 -15.69 -1.56
C CYS A 30 1.21 -16.74 -0.47
N ARG A 31 2.21 -17.16 0.29
CA ARG A 31 2.04 -18.20 1.33
C ARG A 31 1.29 -17.70 2.57
N GLU A 32 1.47 -16.44 2.94
CA GLU A 32 0.89 -15.82 4.13
C GLU A 32 0.62 -14.34 3.91
N LEU A 33 -0.53 -13.86 4.35
CA LEU A 33 -0.88 -12.45 4.36
C LEU A 33 -1.22 -12.02 5.79
N VAL A 34 -0.41 -11.14 6.36
CA VAL A 34 -0.57 -10.62 7.72
C VAL A 34 -1.21 -9.24 7.65
N MET A 35 -2.45 -9.13 8.11
CA MET A 35 -3.18 -7.88 8.18
C MET A 35 -3.00 -7.23 9.55
N VAL A 36 -2.30 -6.09 9.58
CA VAL A 36 -2.17 -5.26 10.78
C VAL A 36 -3.40 -4.35 10.87
N THR A 37 -4.19 -4.50 11.94
CA THR A 37 -5.44 -3.78 12.14
C THR A 37 -5.54 -3.18 13.55
N ARG A 38 -6.40 -2.20 13.73
CA ARG A 38 -6.69 -1.60 15.05
C ARG A 38 -7.75 -2.37 15.86
N LYS A 39 -8.54 -3.19 15.18
CA LYS A 39 -9.61 -4.00 15.77
C LYS A 39 -9.56 -5.40 15.15
N PRO A 40 -9.96 -6.44 15.89
CA PRO A 40 -10.02 -7.78 15.34
C PRO A 40 -11.01 -7.82 14.16
N ILE A 41 -10.62 -8.58 13.13
CA ILE A 41 -11.47 -8.91 11.98
C ILE A 41 -11.50 -10.43 11.79
N ALA A 42 -12.58 -10.94 11.21
CA ALA A 42 -12.59 -12.30 10.72
C ALA A 42 -11.69 -12.42 9.48
N PRO A 43 -10.68 -13.30 9.47
CA PRO A 43 -9.86 -13.51 8.30
C PRO A 43 -10.70 -14.00 7.12
N PRO A 44 -10.53 -13.46 5.90
CA PRO A 44 -11.30 -13.88 4.73
C PRO A 44 -10.95 -15.31 4.26
N GLN A 45 -9.73 -15.76 4.53
CA GLN A 45 -9.22 -17.09 4.17
C GLN A 45 -8.20 -17.57 5.21
N SER A 46 -7.89 -18.89 5.24
CA SER A 46 -6.98 -19.50 6.20
C SER A 46 -5.54 -19.00 6.15
N GLN A 47 -5.08 -18.56 4.97
CA GLN A 47 -3.75 -17.97 4.79
C GLN A 47 -3.64 -16.49 5.24
N VAL A 48 -4.76 -15.92 5.72
CA VAL A 48 -4.76 -14.57 6.29
C VAL A 48 -4.68 -14.63 7.80
N ARG A 49 -3.69 -13.96 8.34
CA ARG A 49 -3.54 -13.74 9.78
C ARG A 49 -3.86 -12.31 10.13
N ASN A 50 -4.78 -12.09 11.05
CA ASN A 50 -5.08 -10.77 11.59
C ASN A 50 -4.30 -10.53 12.88
N VAL A 51 -3.50 -9.46 12.90
CA VAL A 51 -2.76 -9.01 14.07
C VAL A 51 -3.27 -7.64 14.49
N VAL A 52 -3.76 -7.54 15.72
CA VAL A 52 -4.29 -6.29 16.27
C VAL A 52 -3.16 -5.53 16.97
N LEU A 53 -2.83 -4.36 16.45
CA LEU A 53 -1.85 -3.45 17.05
C LEU A 53 -2.48 -2.06 17.22
N ASP A 54 -2.20 -1.45 18.37
CA ASP A 54 -2.55 -0.03 18.57
C ASP A 54 -1.57 0.85 17.79
N THR A 55 -2.03 1.40 16.68
CA THR A 55 -1.22 2.26 15.80
C THR A 55 -0.88 3.62 16.43
N GLY A 56 -1.51 3.98 17.55
CA GLY A 56 -1.23 5.19 18.34
C GLY A 56 -0.24 4.96 19.49
N ALA A 57 0.10 3.70 19.79
CA ALA A 57 1.02 3.37 20.86
C ALA A 57 2.46 3.79 20.53
N ALA A 58 3.21 4.17 21.56
CA ALA A 58 4.61 4.60 21.40
C ALA A 58 5.51 3.46 20.91
N ASP A 59 5.17 2.21 21.25
CA ASP A 59 5.88 0.99 20.88
C ASP A 59 5.41 0.37 19.55
N PHE A 60 4.53 1.05 18.79
CA PHE A 60 3.96 0.49 17.55
C PHE A 60 5.02 0.06 16.54
N ALA A 61 6.11 0.84 16.38
CA ALA A 61 7.21 0.48 15.48
C ALA A 61 7.95 -0.78 15.98
N GLU A 62 8.19 -0.91 17.27
CA GLU A 62 8.86 -2.07 17.88
C GLU A 62 8.01 -3.34 17.71
N ARG A 63 6.73 -3.27 18.05
CA ARG A 63 5.79 -4.38 17.87
C ARG A 63 5.63 -4.79 16.40
N THR A 64 5.68 -3.81 15.49
CA THR A 64 5.72 -4.08 14.05
C THR A 64 7.00 -4.81 13.66
N ALA A 65 8.14 -4.43 14.24
CA ALA A 65 9.41 -5.11 13.98
C ALA A 65 9.41 -6.56 14.49
N ASP A 66 8.87 -6.81 15.67
CA ASP A 66 8.75 -8.16 16.22
C ASP A 66 7.89 -9.04 15.33
N LEU A 67 6.73 -8.53 14.91
CA LEU A 67 5.87 -9.20 13.95
C LEU A 67 6.58 -9.50 12.63
N ALA A 68 7.31 -8.52 12.09
CA ALA A 68 7.99 -8.68 10.82
C ALA A 68 9.13 -9.71 10.91
N ARG A 69 9.88 -9.76 12.02
CA ARG A 69 10.89 -10.81 12.25
C ARG A 69 10.27 -12.19 12.31
N GLU A 70 9.14 -12.35 13.00
CA GLU A 70 8.39 -13.60 13.05
C GLU A 70 8.02 -14.08 11.64
N VAL A 71 7.47 -13.19 10.80
CA VAL A 71 7.09 -13.51 9.42
C VAL A 71 8.31 -13.88 8.56
N LEU A 72 9.43 -13.15 8.72
CA LEU A 72 10.68 -13.39 7.98
C LEU A 72 11.37 -14.71 8.36
N ASN A 73 11.12 -15.26 9.55
CA ASN A 73 11.63 -16.59 9.94
C ASN A 73 11.10 -17.71 9.03
N HIS A 74 9.97 -17.49 8.35
CA HIS A 74 9.36 -18.45 7.43
C HIS A 74 9.69 -18.17 5.95
N GLY A 75 10.53 -17.17 5.66
CA GLY A 75 10.98 -16.80 4.31
C GLY A 75 10.74 -15.32 3.98
N PRO A 76 10.98 -14.90 2.73
CA PRO A 76 10.93 -13.49 2.35
C PRO A 76 9.52 -12.89 2.56
N ALA A 77 9.52 -11.62 2.92
CA ALA A 77 8.31 -10.84 3.11
C ALA A 77 8.43 -9.43 2.52
N SER A 78 7.30 -8.92 2.02
CA SER A 78 7.14 -7.53 1.59
C SER A 78 6.16 -6.81 2.51
N ALA A 79 6.32 -5.51 2.69
CA ALA A 79 5.40 -4.70 3.46
C ALA A 79 4.61 -3.75 2.57
N VAL A 80 3.34 -3.53 2.92
CA VAL A 80 2.43 -2.66 2.18
C VAL A 80 1.71 -1.71 3.12
N SER A 81 1.69 -0.43 2.80
CA SER A 81 0.81 0.52 3.47
C SER A 81 -0.24 1.09 2.50
N CYS A 82 -1.49 0.69 2.70
CA CYS A 82 -2.66 1.26 2.03
C CYS A 82 -3.42 2.25 2.95
N VAL A 83 -2.76 2.77 3.99
CA VAL A 83 -3.36 3.78 4.87
C VAL A 83 -3.56 5.08 4.11
N GLY A 84 -4.74 5.66 4.27
CA GLY A 84 -5.08 6.98 3.74
C GLY A 84 -6.51 7.35 4.08
N VAL A 85 -6.81 8.64 4.15
CA VAL A 85 -8.14 9.17 4.46
C VAL A 85 -9.03 9.36 3.21
N GLY A 86 -8.44 9.20 2.02
CA GLY A 86 -9.14 9.32 0.73
C GLY A 86 -9.95 10.62 0.62
N SER A 87 -11.18 10.52 0.12
CA SER A 87 -12.09 11.66 -0.06
C SER A 87 -12.50 12.36 1.24
N GLY A 88 -12.24 11.74 2.39
CA GLY A 88 -12.47 12.33 3.72
C GLY A 88 -11.44 13.37 4.15
N SER A 89 -10.34 13.54 3.42
CA SER A 89 -9.22 14.41 3.79
C SER A 89 -9.58 15.88 4.05
N ALA A 90 -10.64 16.38 3.42
CA ALA A 90 -11.11 17.75 3.61
C ALA A 90 -11.60 18.04 5.05
N ARG A 91 -12.05 16.99 5.77
CA ARG A 91 -12.60 17.09 7.14
C ARG A 91 -11.52 17.00 8.22
N TRP A 92 -10.27 16.67 7.85
CA TRP A 92 -9.17 16.48 8.77
C TRP A 92 -8.30 17.75 8.83
N SER A 93 -7.83 18.09 10.02
CA SER A 93 -6.79 19.11 10.19
C SER A 93 -5.46 18.60 9.57
N GLU A 94 -4.52 19.52 9.36
CA GLU A 94 -3.19 19.12 8.86
C GLU A 94 -2.45 18.24 9.86
N GLU A 95 -2.61 18.54 11.14
CA GLU A 95 -2.00 17.77 12.25
C GLU A 95 -2.54 16.34 12.34
N GLU A 96 -3.85 16.16 12.18
CA GLU A 96 -4.47 14.83 12.16
C GLU A 96 -4.00 14.03 10.93
N LEU A 97 -3.95 14.68 9.75
CA LEU A 97 -3.41 14.07 8.53
C LEU A 97 -1.94 13.66 8.73
N LYS A 98 -1.11 14.53 9.29
CA LYS A 98 0.29 14.22 9.56
C LYS A 98 0.44 13.08 10.57
N ARG A 99 -0.37 13.06 11.62
CA ARG A 99 -0.33 11.97 12.61
C ARG A 99 -0.60 10.63 11.96
N LEU A 100 -1.60 10.54 11.10
CA LEU A 100 -1.94 9.30 10.41
C LEU A 100 -0.94 8.99 9.29
N GLU A 101 -0.75 9.92 8.37
CA GLU A 101 -0.03 9.67 7.12
C GLU A 101 1.50 9.60 7.32
N LEU A 102 2.04 10.37 8.24
CA LEU A 102 3.48 10.36 8.55
C LEU A 102 3.78 9.52 9.80
N GLY A 103 3.02 9.75 10.88
CA GLY A 103 3.26 9.11 12.17
C GLY A 103 3.06 7.61 12.09
N VAL A 104 1.85 7.17 11.77
CA VAL A 104 1.50 5.74 11.72
C VAL A 104 2.22 5.03 10.58
N VAL A 105 2.19 5.58 9.36
CA VAL A 105 2.85 4.94 8.21
C VAL A 105 4.36 4.92 8.37
N GLY A 106 4.96 6.00 8.88
CA GLY A 106 6.40 6.05 9.14
C GLY A 106 6.84 5.07 10.24
N ALA A 107 6.05 4.91 11.31
CA ALA A 107 6.34 3.93 12.37
C ALA A 107 6.24 2.49 11.83
N PHE A 108 5.21 2.18 11.05
CA PHE A 108 5.07 0.89 10.37
C PHE A 108 6.26 0.60 9.44
N ALA A 109 6.63 1.57 8.60
CA ALA A 109 7.76 1.41 7.69
C ALA A 109 9.07 1.18 8.43
N ARG A 110 9.37 1.98 9.48
CA ARG A 110 10.57 1.78 10.31
C ARG A 110 10.59 0.41 10.99
N GLY A 111 9.45 -0.03 11.54
CA GLY A 111 9.34 -1.35 12.17
C GLY A 111 9.66 -2.47 11.17
N CYS A 112 9.02 -2.47 9.99
CA CYS A 112 9.28 -3.45 8.94
C CYS A 112 10.76 -3.44 8.49
N HIS A 113 11.32 -2.26 8.24
CA HIS A 113 12.71 -2.13 7.79
C HIS A 113 13.71 -2.61 8.83
N SER A 114 13.53 -2.24 10.11
CA SER A 114 14.43 -2.66 11.20
C SER A 114 14.43 -4.17 11.43
N ALA A 115 13.39 -4.86 11.01
CA ALA A 115 13.31 -6.32 11.02
C ALA A 115 13.99 -6.98 9.81
N GLY A 116 14.33 -6.23 8.76
CA GLY A 116 14.95 -6.75 7.56
C GLY A 116 14.02 -6.92 6.35
N VAL A 117 12.80 -6.38 6.38
CA VAL A 117 11.93 -6.35 5.18
C VAL A 117 12.61 -5.49 4.11
N ALA A 118 12.86 -6.09 2.95
CA ALA A 118 13.61 -5.44 1.88
C ALA A 118 12.73 -4.57 0.97
N GLN A 119 11.46 -4.95 0.76
CA GLN A 119 10.54 -4.27 -0.14
C GLN A 119 9.38 -3.61 0.60
N PHE A 120 9.09 -2.36 0.24
CA PHE A 120 7.94 -1.61 0.73
C PHE A 120 7.10 -1.02 -0.40
N CYS A 121 5.80 -1.26 -0.37
CA CYS A 121 4.82 -0.66 -1.26
C CYS A 121 4.01 0.41 -0.52
N LEU A 122 4.06 1.64 -0.99
CA LEU A 122 3.39 2.79 -0.39
C LEU A 122 2.26 3.31 -1.28
N LEU A 123 1.04 3.32 -0.76
CA LEU A 123 -0.06 4.05 -1.38
C LEU A 123 0.08 5.54 -1.08
N SER A 124 0.19 6.33 -2.13
CA SER A 124 0.26 7.79 -2.11
C SER A 124 -0.88 8.39 -2.94
N ALA A 125 -0.67 9.53 -3.59
CA ALA A 125 -1.65 10.18 -4.47
C ALA A 125 -0.98 10.92 -5.62
N ALA A 126 -1.67 11.07 -6.75
CA ALA A 126 -1.21 11.90 -7.85
C ALA A 126 -0.97 13.34 -7.39
N GLY A 127 0.11 13.96 -7.88
CA GLY A 127 0.49 15.32 -7.53
C GLY A 127 1.10 15.49 -6.12
N SER A 128 1.44 14.38 -5.42
CA SER A 128 2.11 14.44 -4.12
C SER A 128 3.45 15.15 -4.21
N SER A 129 3.64 16.16 -3.36
CA SER A 129 4.88 16.93 -3.26
C SER A 129 4.93 17.65 -1.92
N ALA A 130 6.00 17.49 -1.15
CA ALA A 130 6.19 18.17 0.14
C ALA A 130 6.22 19.72 0.00
N ARG A 131 6.42 20.23 -1.23
CA ARG A 131 6.41 21.66 -1.55
C ARG A 131 5.05 22.15 -2.07
N SER A 132 4.03 21.29 -2.16
CA SER A 132 2.71 21.65 -2.69
C SER A 132 2.02 22.69 -1.82
N ARG A 133 1.34 23.66 -2.47
CA ARG A 133 0.45 24.60 -1.79
C ARG A 133 -0.87 23.94 -1.39
N ILE A 134 -1.23 22.84 -2.04
CA ILE A 134 -2.43 22.04 -1.69
C ILE A 134 -2.08 21.20 -0.47
N ARG A 135 -2.79 21.40 0.65
CA ARG A 135 -2.56 20.75 1.93
C ARG A 135 -2.42 19.23 1.81
N TYR A 136 -3.38 18.57 1.18
CA TYR A 136 -3.36 17.10 1.03
C TYR A 136 -2.14 16.63 0.24
N ALA A 137 -1.88 17.22 -0.92
CA ALA A 137 -0.73 16.87 -1.75
C ALA A 137 0.61 17.11 -1.02
N ARG A 138 0.67 18.15 -0.17
CA ARG A 138 1.84 18.44 0.67
C ARG A 138 2.06 17.35 1.70
N VAL A 139 1.02 16.96 2.45
CA VAL A 139 1.13 15.89 3.47
C VAL A 139 1.48 14.56 2.82
N MET A 140 0.88 14.24 1.66
CA MET A 140 1.22 13.02 0.92
C MET A 140 2.67 13.02 0.43
N GLY A 141 3.18 14.16 -0.03
CA GLY A 141 4.60 14.30 -0.38
C GLY A 141 5.53 14.12 0.83
N MET A 142 5.17 14.70 1.99
CA MET A 142 5.92 14.49 3.23
C MET A 142 5.89 13.02 3.68
N LYS A 143 4.77 12.30 3.48
CA LYS A 143 4.67 10.86 3.74
C LYS A 143 5.67 10.07 2.89
N GLU A 144 5.73 10.37 1.60
CA GLU A 144 6.71 9.74 0.71
C GLU A 144 8.14 10.00 1.17
N ASP A 145 8.48 11.25 1.52
CA ASP A 145 9.82 11.59 2.00
C ASP A 145 10.14 10.88 3.33
N THR A 146 9.14 10.73 4.23
CA THR A 146 9.29 9.95 5.46
C THR A 146 9.63 8.50 5.17
N VAL A 147 8.95 7.86 4.21
CA VAL A 147 9.22 6.45 3.88
C VAL A 147 10.53 6.30 3.10
N ARG A 148 10.88 7.24 2.21
CA ARG A 148 12.19 7.26 1.53
C ARG A 148 13.35 7.29 2.52
N SER A 149 13.23 8.10 3.58
CA SER A 149 14.27 8.23 4.60
C SER A 149 14.52 6.94 5.40
N VAL A 150 13.60 5.96 5.33
CA VAL A 150 13.78 4.65 5.97
C VAL A 150 14.84 3.79 5.26
N GLY A 151 14.94 3.89 3.91
CA GLY A 151 16.03 3.26 3.15
C GLY A 151 15.78 1.81 2.75
N PHE A 152 14.54 1.44 2.37
CA PHE A 152 14.25 0.11 1.83
C PHE A 152 15.08 -0.19 0.58
N ALA A 153 15.50 -1.44 0.43
CA ALA A 153 16.22 -1.88 -0.78
C ALA A 153 15.35 -1.71 -2.03
N ARG A 154 14.04 -1.99 -1.94
CA ARG A 154 13.02 -1.71 -2.96
C ARG A 154 11.90 -0.86 -2.36
N LEU A 155 11.62 0.29 -2.94
CA LEU A 155 10.49 1.16 -2.59
C LEU A 155 9.62 1.42 -3.81
N ALA A 156 8.36 0.96 -3.78
CA ALA A 156 7.37 1.24 -4.81
C ALA A 156 6.31 2.21 -4.28
N ILE A 157 6.20 3.39 -4.91
CA ILE A 157 5.25 4.44 -4.55
C ILE A 157 4.14 4.48 -5.59
N PHE A 158 2.92 4.16 -5.18
CA PHE A 158 1.73 4.19 -6.02
C PHE A 158 1.03 5.54 -5.88
N ARG A 159 1.01 6.33 -6.94
CA ARG A 159 0.37 7.64 -7.02
C ARG A 159 -0.90 7.57 -7.88
N PRO A 160 -2.00 6.97 -7.40
CA PRO A 160 -3.26 6.96 -8.14
C PRO A 160 -3.83 8.38 -8.27
N GLY A 161 -4.52 8.61 -9.37
CA GLY A 161 -5.42 9.74 -9.52
C GLY A 161 -6.75 9.48 -8.79
N ILE A 162 -7.89 9.68 -9.48
CA ILE A 162 -9.21 9.45 -8.90
C ILE A 162 -9.48 7.93 -8.85
N ILE A 163 -9.62 7.39 -7.64
CA ILE A 163 -9.93 5.97 -7.46
C ILE A 163 -11.43 5.75 -7.63
N VAL A 164 -11.80 4.88 -8.56
CA VAL A 164 -13.19 4.52 -8.89
C VAL A 164 -13.45 3.03 -8.63
N GLY A 165 -14.69 2.58 -8.84
CA GLY A 165 -15.07 1.18 -8.59
C GLY A 165 -15.38 0.89 -7.12
N ASN A 166 -15.59 1.94 -6.31
CA ASN A 166 -15.86 1.83 -4.89
C ASN A 166 -17.21 2.44 -4.51
N ALA A 167 -17.73 2.08 -3.32
CA ALA A 167 -19.05 2.54 -2.83
C ALA A 167 -19.11 4.05 -2.51
N HIS A 168 -17.96 4.75 -2.46
CA HIS A 168 -17.90 6.16 -2.04
C HIS A 168 -17.65 7.14 -3.19
N THR A 169 -17.29 6.66 -4.37
CA THR A 169 -17.08 7.50 -5.55
C THR A 169 -18.27 7.36 -6.49
N PRO A 170 -19.11 8.39 -6.64
CA PRO A 170 -20.24 8.36 -7.58
C PRO A 170 -19.76 8.08 -9.01
N ALA A 171 -20.57 7.35 -9.79
CA ALA A 171 -20.22 6.95 -11.16
C ALA A 171 -19.86 8.14 -12.07
N TRP A 172 -20.55 9.29 -11.90
CA TRP A 172 -20.28 10.50 -12.69
C TRP A 172 -18.89 11.10 -12.44
N VAL A 173 -18.33 10.91 -11.22
CA VAL A 173 -16.95 11.34 -10.89
C VAL A 173 -15.95 10.49 -11.67
N GLY A 174 -16.22 9.18 -11.82
CA GLY A 174 -15.40 8.29 -12.65
C GLY A 174 -15.43 8.71 -14.13
N TRP A 175 -16.59 9.10 -14.63
CA TRP A 175 -16.73 9.60 -16.00
C TRP A 175 -15.97 10.92 -16.22
N LEU A 176 -16.09 11.90 -15.31
CA LEU A 176 -15.29 13.13 -15.36
C LEU A 176 -13.79 12.86 -15.23
N GLY A 177 -13.39 11.95 -14.34
CA GLY A 177 -12.00 11.54 -14.17
C GLY A 177 -11.43 10.84 -15.41
N SER A 178 -12.26 10.17 -16.22
CA SER A 178 -11.80 9.56 -17.49
C SER A 178 -11.44 10.61 -18.56
N LEU A 179 -11.97 11.82 -18.44
CA LEU A 179 -11.68 12.94 -19.34
C LEU A 179 -10.40 13.69 -18.93
N LEU A 180 -9.87 13.47 -17.71
CA LEU A 180 -8.63 14.10 -17.27
C LEU A 180 -7.44 13.31 -17.83
N PRO A 181 -6.53 13.97 -18.57
CA PRO A 181 -5.34 13.32 -19.09
C PRO A 181 -4.30 13.04 -18.00
N GLY A 182 -3.46 12.02 -18.23
CA GLY A 182 -2.27 11.77 -17.41
C GLY A 182 -2.55 11.24 -16.00
N PRO A 183 -1.75 11.66 -15.01
CA PRO A 183 -1.76 11.07 -13.67
C PRO A 183 -3.03 11.37 -12.87
N PHE A 184 -3.79 12.41 -13.23
CA PHE A 184 -5.01 12.84 -12.53
C PHE A 184 -6.26 12.12 -13.02
N GLY A 185 -6.17 11.30 -14.05
CA GLY A 185 -7.27 10.48 -14.55
C GLY A 185 -7.77 9.46 -13.53
N SER A 186 -8.82 8.70 -13.89
CA SER A 186 -9.35 7.65 -13.03
C SER A 186 -8.58 6.33 -13.14
N ILE A 187 -8.54 5.61 -12.02
CA ILE A 187 -8.08 4.24 -11.94
C ILE A 187 -9.07 3.41 -11.11
N ASP A 188 -9.39 2.22 -11.58
CA ASP A 188 -10.21 1.28 -10.85
C ASP A 188 -9.46 0.72 -9.63
N GLN A 189 -10.16 0.58 -8.48
CA GLN A 189 -9.54 0.08 -7.25
C GLN A 189 -8.99 -1.34 -7.40
N GLN A 190 -9.62 -2.20 -8.22
CA GLN A 190 -9.12 -3.56 -8.45
C GLN A 190 -7.83 -3.54 -9.29
N ILE A 191 -7.76 -2.67 -10.30
CA ILE A 191 -6.53 -2.49 -11.09
C ILE A 191 -5.40 -1.98 -10.19
N LEU A 192 -5.70 -1.05 -9.27
CA LEU A 192 -4.73 -0.55 -8.30
C LEU A 192 -4.28 -1.66 -7.34
N GLY A 193 -5.22 -2.43 -6.78
CA GLY A 193 -4.91 -3.58 -5.93
C GLY A 193 -4.05 -4.61 -6.64
N ARG A 194 -4.40 -4.95 -7.89
CA ARG A 194 -3.63 -5.87 -8.74
C ARG A 194 -2.23 -5.33 -9.07
N SER A 195 -2.08 -4.03 -9.26
CA SER A 195 -0.75 -3.45 -9.51
C SER A 195 0.17 -3.55 -8.28
N ILE A 196 -0.40 -3.45 -7.06
CA ILE A 196 0.35 -3.67 -5.81
C ILE A 196 0.77 -5.14 -5.70
N ALA A 197 -0.15 -6.08 -5.96
CA ALA A 197 0.16 -7.50 -5.96
C ALA A 197 1.23 -7.86 -7.01
N ALA A 198 1.12 -7.29 -8.22
CA ALA A 198 2.10 -7.47 -9.29
C ALA A 198 3.49 -6.96 -8.92
N GLU A 199 3.60 -5.78 -8.32
CA GLU A 199 4.89 -5.26 -7.86
C GLU A 199 5.56 -6.22 -6.87
N ILE A 200 4.81 -6.79 -5.94
CA ILE A 200 5.34 -7.72 -4.96
C ILE A 200 5.75 -9.03 -5.64
N ALA A 201 4.89 -9.62 -6.45
CA ALA A 201 5.14 -10.93 -7.06
C ALA A 201 6.27 -10.90 -8.11
N LEU A 202 6.39 -9.80 -8.86
CA LEU A 202 7.30 -9.71 -10.01
C LEU A 202 8.63 -9.01 -9.69
N HIS A 203 8.63 -8.07 -8.74
CA HIS A 203 9.75 -7.14 -8.53
C HIS A 203 10.35 -7.17 -7.11
N SER A 204 9.97 -8.16 -6.26
CA SER A 204 10.45 -8.26 -4.87
C SER A 204 11.97 -8.42 -4.72
N ARG A 205 12.66 -8.82 -5.77
CA ARG A 205 14.14 -8.98 -5.81
C ARG A 205 14.86 -7.80 -6.45
N GLU A 206 14.12 -6.87 -7.01
CA GLU A 206 14.71 -5.67 -7.57
C GLU A 206 15.08 -4.69 -6.47
N THR A 207 15.97 -3.77 -6.77
CA THR A 207 16.39 -2.70 -5.88
C THR A 207 16.05 -1.33 -6.45
N GLY A 208 16.09 -0.31 -5.60
CA GLY A 208 15.82 1.06 -5.98
C GLY A 208 14.38 1.49 -5.78
N GLU A 209 14.10 2.73 -6.14
CA GLU A 209 12.78 3.35 -6.03
C GLU A 209 12.06 3.39 -7.39
N VAL A 210 10.78 3.10 -7.37
CA VAL A 210 9.87 3.34 -8.49
C VAL A 210 8.65 4.12 -8.03
N THR A 211 8.26 5.12 -8.81
CA THR A 211 6.98 5.82 -8.64
C THR A 211 6.06 5.45 -9.78
N LEU A 212 4.89 4.92 -9.46
CA LEU A 212 3.91 4.38 -10.39
C LEU A 212 2.68 5.30 -10.43
N GLU A 213 2.42 5.89 -11.58
CA GLU A 213 1.20 6.64 -11.89
C GLU A 213 0.19 5.74 -12.62
N ASN A 214 -1.01 6.25 -12.90
CA ASN A 214 -2.13 5.47 -13.46
C ASN A 214 -1.74 4.59 -14.66
N ALA A 215 -0.99 5.12 -15.63
CA ALA A 215 -0.61 4.36 -16.83
C ALA A 215 0.35 3.21 -16.49
N ALA A 216 1.34 3.46 -15.63
CA ALA A 216 2.29 2.46 -15.18
C ALA A 216 1.61 1.37 -14.34
N MET A 217 0.69 1.76 -13.43
CA MET A 217 -0.10 0.83 -12.63
C MET A 217 -0.97 -0.08 -13.50
N LYS A 218 -1.66 0.46 -14.51
CA LYS A 218 -2.45 -0.33 -15.46
C LYS A 218 -1.60 -1.34 -16.23
N LYS A 219 -0.41 -0.91 -16.69
CA LYS A 219 0.54 -1.78 -17.37
C LYS A 219 1.04 -2.90 -16.46
N LEU A 220 1.42 -2.56 -15.23
CA LEU A 220 1.91 -3.53 -14.24
C LEU A 220 0.83 -4.55 -13.87
N ALA A 221 -0.41 -4.09 -13.63
CA ALA A 221 -1.55 -4.98 -13.34
C ALA A 221 -1.85 -5.97 -14.49
N ALA A 222 -1.62 -5.56 -15.74
CA ALA A 222 -1.79 -6.43 -16.90
C ALA A 222 -0.72 -7.54 -16.97
N GLN A 223 0.48 -7.30 -16.46
CA GLN A 223 1.55 -8.32 -16.44
C GLN A 223 1.20 -9.51 -15.56
N LEU A 224 0.57 -9.28 -14.40
CA LEU A 224 0.15 -10.36 -13.50
C LEU A 224 -0.95 -11.26 -14.11
N ARG A 225 -1.81 -10.69 -14.99
CA ARG A 225 -2.87 -11.46 -15.67
C ARG A 225 -2.41 -12.33 -16.83
N ASN A 226 -1.31 -11.95 -17.47
CA ASN A 226 -0.83 -12.58 -18.71
C ASN A 226 0.17 -13.70 -18.46
N GLU A 227 0.45 -14.02 -17.21
CA GLU A 227 1.31 -15.14 -16.90
C GLU A 227 0.49 -16.44 -16.91
N PRO A 228 0.89 -17.43 -17.72
CA PRO A 228 0.26 -18.74 -17.69
C PRO A 228 0.43 -19.35 -16.30
N GLU A 229 -0.67 -19.88 -15.76
CA GLU A 229 -0.63 -20.78 -14.60
C GLU A 229 0.34 -21.91 -14.97
N GLY A 230 1.52 -21.92 -14.34
CA GLY A 230 2.60 -22.89 -14.58
C GLY A 230 2.37 -24.21 -13.87
#